data_93eb86d9cf87296ce7736310028ccb57
#
_entry.id   93eb86d9cf87296ce7736310028ccb57
#
_cell.length_a   1.000
_cell.length_b   1.000
_cell.length_c   1.000
_cell.angle_alpha   90.00
_cell.angle_beta   90.00
_cell.angle_gamma   90.00
#
_symmetry.space_group_name_H-M   'P 1'
#
loop_
_entity.id
_entity.type
_entity.pdbx_description
1 polymer ?
#
loop_
_entity_poly.entity_id
_entity_poly.type
_entity_poly.pdbx_seq_one_letter_code
_entity_poly.pdbx_strand_id
1 'polypeptide(L)'
;MTDKSQNKSGKQPIQMIAFDFDGTITTKDTFALFLRYWAGTPRWLFNLFKLLPIFCAYVLKFIDRNKVKEHVVRTFFKNANEEMLNARAYQFATEIIPKLIRPEALKTLKKKNVAPYKLYIVSASINHYLDVWAKTQXINHVIATNLQVEDGYLTGELSGPNCWGPGKINKITAEMALTPFELVEAYGDTRGDREMLHAAQASYYKPFRL
;
A
#
# COMPACT_ATOMS: atom_id res chain seq x y z
N MET A 1 -10.84 26.28 -46.50
CA MET A 1 -9.89 25.27 -46.00
C MET A 1 -9.32 25.81 -44.70
N THR A 2 -9.90 25.43 -43.57
CA THR A 2 -9.46 25.85 -42.24
C THR A 2 -8.74 24.69 -41.58
N ASP A 3 -7.43 24.84 -41.48
CA ASP A 3 -6.57 23.89 -40.79
C ASP A 3 -6.82 24.00 -39.29
N LYS A 4 -7.49 22.98 -38.73
CA LYS A 4 -7.64 22.81 -37.28
C LYS A 4 -6.49 21.91 -36.78
N SER A 5 -5.28 22.47 -36.75
CA SER A 5 -4.21 21.85 -35.99
C SER A 5 -4.50 22.10 -34.50
N GLN A 6 -5.22 21.13 -33.88
CA GLN A 6 -5.37 21.12 -32.44
C GLN A 6 -4.01 20.80 -31.82
N ASN A 7 -3.42 21.81 -31.23
CA ASN A 7 -2.22 21.70 -30.42
C ASN A 7 -2.56 20.91 -29.15
N LYS A 8 -2.48 19.57 -29.23
CA LYS A 8 -2.48 18.73 -28.03
C LYS A 8 -1.12 18.95 -27.36
N SER A 9 -1.09 19.75 -26.31
CA SER A 9 0.08 19.81 -25.43
C SER A 9 0.25 18.44 -24.80
N GLY A 10 0.97 17.58 -25.47
CA GLY A 10 1.19 16.19 -25.07
C GLY A 10 2.22 16.12 -23.95
N LYS A 11 1.78 16.14 -22.70
CA LYS A 11 2.65 15.72 -21.60
C LYS A 11 3.07 14.26 -21.88
N GLN A 12 4.36 14.01 -21.89
CA GLN A 12 4.88 12.65 -22.00
C GLN A 12 4.32 11.79 -20.85
N PRO A 13 3.89 10.58 -21.14
CA PRO A 13 3.36 9.73 -20.07
C PRO A 13 4.43 9.40 -19.02
N ILE A 14 4.01 9.37 -17.76
CA ILE A 14 4.88 8.95 -16.66
C ILE A 14 5.19 7.46 -16.83
N GLN A 15 6.49 7.14 -16.89
CA GLN A 15 6.97 5.76 -16.92
C GLN A 15 6.96 5.21 -15.49
N MET A 16 5.85 4.55 -15.11
CA MET A 16 5.62 4.06 -13.76
C MET A 16 6.19 2.66 -13.56
N ILE A 17 6.89 2.46 -12.45
CA ILE A 17 7.27 1.14 -11.95
C ILE A 17 6.61 0.97 -10.58
N ALA A 18 5.72 -0.02 -10.46
CA ALA A 18 4.92 -0.23 -9.24
C ALA A 18 5.44 -1.44 -8.45
N PHE A 19 5.64 -1.24 -7.16
CA PHE A 19 6.07 -2.30 -6.24
C PHE A 19 5.01 -2.52 -5.17
N ASP A 20 4.54 -3.74 -5.05
CA ASP A 20 3.88 -4.15 -3.83
C ASP A 20 4.89 -4.16 -2.68
N PHE A 21 4.41 -4.07 -1.45
CA PHE A 21 5.26 -3.93 -0.27
C PHE A 21 5.39 -5.22 0.54
N ASP A 22 4.26 -5.72 1.06
CA ASP A 22 4.24 -6.81 2.03
C ASP A 22 4.47 -8.17 1.37
N GLY A 23 5.57 -8.85 1.72
CA GLY A 23 5.95 -10.11 1.09
C GLY A 23 6.74 -9.92 -0.19
N THR A 24 6.65 -8.75 -0.83
CA THR A 24 7.42 -8.38 -2.04
C THR A 24 8.71 -7.67 -1.63
N ILE A 25 8.63 -6.43 -1.18
CA ILE A 25 9.81 -5.68 -0.69
C ILE A 25 10.22 -6.22 0.69
N THR A 26 9.26 -6.55 1.54
CA THR A 26 9.52 -7.07 2.87
C THR A 26 9.40 -8.60 2.93
N THR A 27 9.96 -9.18 3.97
CA THR A 27 9.87 -10.62 4.23
C THR A 27 8.59 -11.01 4.96
N LYS A 28 7.87 -10.02 5.54
CA LYS A 28 6.67 -10.24 6.37
C LYS A 28 5.60 -9.21 6.06
N ASP A 29 4.36 -9.51 6.46
CA ASP A 29 3.22 -8.60 6.41
C ASP A 29 3.43 -7.50 7.47
N THR A 30 3.72 -6.28 7.01
CA THR A 30 3.99 -5.16 7.91
C THR A 30 2.74 -4.64 8.58
N PHE A 31 1.56 -4.77 7.95
CA PHE A 31 0.32 -4.34 8.58
C PHE A 31 0.00 -5.19 9.81
N ALA A 32 0.12 -6.51 9.69
CA ALA A 32 -0.09 -7.43 10.82
C ALA A 32 0.89 -7.13 11.97
N LEU A 33 2.17 -6.87 11.64
CA LEU A 33 3.17 -6.50 12.63
C LEU A 33 2.87 -5.14 13.26
N PHE A 34 2.42 -4.17 12.46
CA PHE A 34 2.07 -2.83 12.96
C PHE A 34 0.90 -2.89 13.94
N LEU A 35 -0.11 -3.72 13.69
CA LEU A 35 -1.24 -3.89 14.63
C LEU A 35 -0.75 -4.31 16.03
N ARG A 36 0.20 -5.25 16.07
CA ARG A 36 0.80 -5.67 17.35
C ARG A 36 1.66 -4.58 17.97
N TYR A 37 2.47 -3.91 17.15
CA TYR A 37 3.34 -2.80 17.58
C TYR A 37 2.52 -1.64 18.14
N TRP A 38 1.41 -1.29 17.47
CA TRP A 38 0.50 -0.23 17.86
C TRP A 38 -0.22 -0.53 19.18
N ALA A 39 -0.82 -1.71 19.27
CA ALA A 39 -1.69 -2.06 20.38
C ALA A 39 -0.92 -2.58 21.62
N GLY A 40 0.29 -3.12 21.43
CA GLY A 40 0.96 -3.91 22.46
C GLY A 40 0.36 -5.32 22.55
N THR A 41 1.14 -6.27 23.05
CA THR A 41 0.76 -7.69 22.98
C THR A 41 -0.56 -8.00 23.69
N PRO A 42 -0.85 -7.52 24.92
CA PRO A 42 -2.12 -7.88 25.58
C PRO A 42 -3.36 -7.38 24.82
N ARG A 43 -3.34 -6.10 24.42
CA ARG A 43 -4.46 -5.50 23.69
C ARG A 43 -4.61 -6.12 22.29
N TRP A 44 -3.49 -6.44 21.65
CA TRP A 44 -3.49 -7.12 20.36
C TRP A 44 -4.18 -8.50 20.45
N LEU A 45 -3.83 -9.31 21.46
CA LEU A 45 -4.48 -10.61 21.68
C LEU A 45 -5.98 -10.46 21.94
N PHE A 46 -6.36 -9.50 22.79
CA PHE A 46 -7.77 -9.22 23.10
C PHE A 46 -8.52 -8.82 21.81
N ASN A 47 -7.93 -7.96 21.00
CA ASN A 47 -8.54 -7.53 19.72
C ASN A 47 -8.68 -8.70 18.74
N LEU A 48 -7.68 -9.60 18.66
CA LEU A 48 -7.78 -10.80 17.82
C LEU A 48 -8.93 -11.70 18.29
N PHE A 49 -9.09 -11.84 19.61
CA PHE A 49 -10.22 -12.62 20.17
C PHE A 49 -11.56 -12.01 19.74
N LYS A 50 -11.69 -10.68 19.82
CA LYS A 50 -12.90 -9.98 19.37
C LYS A 50 -13.17 -10.18 17.87
N LEU A 51 -12.12 -10.36 17.08
CA LEU A 51 -12.24 -10.54 15.63
C LEU A 51 -12.46 -12.00 15.20
N LEU A 52 -12.45 -12.97 16.13
CA LEU A 52 -12.66 -14.38 15.79
C LEU A 52 -13.94 -14.63 14.97
N PRO A 53 -15.12 -14.06 15.34
CA PRO A 53 -16.30 -14.26 14.50
C PRO A 53 -16.16 -13.75 13.09
N ILE A 54 -15.43 -12.63 12.91
CA ILE A 54 -15.16 -12.04 11.60
C ILE A 54 -14.26 -12.97 10.78
N PHE A 55 -13.21 -13.51 11.40
CA PHE A 55 -12.33 -14.47 10.73
C PHE A 55 -13.07 -15.76 10.37
N CYS A 56 -13.96 -16.24 11.24
CA CYS A 56 -14.81 -17.40 10.94
C CYS A 56 -15.72 -17.11 9.73
N ALA A 57 -16.38 -15.94 9.71
CA ALA A 57 -17.23 -15.54 8.60
C ALA A 57 -16.42 -15.45 7.29
N TYR A 58 -15.17 -14.99 7.34
CA TYR A 58 -14.28 -14.93 6.18
C TYR A 58 -13.91 -16.32 5.67
N VAL A 59 -13.52 -17.24 6.57
CA VAL A 59 -13.17 -18.63 6.22
C VAL A 59 -14.38 -19.33 5.59
N LEU A 60 -15.57 -19.07 6.12
CA LEU A 60 -16.84 -19.62 5.60
C LEU A 60 -17.35 -18.87 4.35
N LYS A 61 -16.59 -17.88 3.86
CA LYS A 61 -16.88 -17.09 2.64
C LYS A 61 -18.16 -16.23 2.73
N PHE A 62 -18.63 -15.92 3.94
CA PHE A 62 -19.76 -14.99 4.13
C PHE A 62 -19.34 -13.53 3.92
N ILE A 63 -18.07 -13.21 4.15
CA ILE A 63 -17.53 -11.87 3.94
C ILE A 63 -16.21 -11.97 3.17
N ASP A 64 -15.85 -10.90 2.47
CA ASP A 64 -14.61 -10.82 1.72
C ASP A 64 -13.46 -10.20 2.54
N ARG A 65 -12.27 -10.19 1.95
CA ARG A 65 -11.06 -9.66 2.57
C ARG A 65 -11.19 -8.16 2.90
N ASN A 66 -11.92 -7.39 2.08
CA ASN A 66 -12.11 -5.96 2.32
C ASN A 66 -12.94 -5.74 3.59
N LYS A 67 -13.99 -6.53 3.79
CA LYS A 67 -14.80 -6.48 5.01
C LYS A 67 -13.98 -6.86 6.24
N VAL A 68 -13.10 -7.87 6.13
CA VAL A 68 -12.17 -8.20 7.21
C VAL A 68 -11.30 -6.98 7.54
N LYS A 69 -10.73 -6.34 6.53
CA LYS A 69 -9.87 -5.15 6.72
C LYS A 69 -10.63 -4.03 7.44
N GLU A 70 -11.87 -3.76 7.04
CA GLU A 70 -12.72 -2.74 7.70
C GLU A 70 -12.91 -3.06 9.19
N HIS A 71 -13.24 -4.31 9.52
CA HIS A 71 -13.42 -4.73 10.91
C HIS A 71 -12.12 -4.62 11.72
N VAL A 72 -11.00 -5.01 11.11
CA VAL A 72 -9.68 -4.90 11.75
C VAL A 72 -9.36 -3.41 12.03
N VAL A 73 -9.54 -2.55 11.04
CA VAL A 73 -9.26 -1.10 11.17
C VAL A 73 -10.14 -0.51 12.28
N ARG A 74 -11.44 -0.83 12.27
CA ARG A 74 -12.37 -0.35 13.30
C ARG A 74 -11.94 -0.81 14.70
N THR A 75 -11.57 -2.09 14.84
CA THR A 75 -11.21 -2.69 16.14
C THR A 75 -9.92 -2.08 16.72
N PHE A 76 -8.94 -1.81 15.87
CA PHE A 76 -7.61 -1.38 16.32
C PHE A 76 -7.46 0.13 16.40
N PHE A 77 -8.18 0.90 15.55
CA PHE A 77 -7.87 2.33 15.39
C PHE A 77 -9.01 3.27 15.75
N LYS A 78 -10.25 2.78 15.92
CA LYS A 78 -11.37 3.67 16.24
C LYS A 78 -11.07 4.51 17.50
N ASN A 79 -11.29 5.84 17.40
CA ASN A 79 -11.05 6.84 18.45
C ASN A 79 -9.56 6.98 18.82
N ALA A 80 -8.64 6.44 18.01
CA ALA A 80 -7.22 6.66 18.24
C ALA A 80 -6.84 8.09 17.81
N ASN A 81 -5.98 8.73 18.58
CA ASN A 81 -5.44 10.04 18.25
C ASN A 81 -4.48 9.92 17.07
N GLU A 82 -4.66 10.78 16.05
CA GLU A 82 -3.87 10.72 14.81
C GLU A 82 -2.39 11.04 15.06
N GLU A 83 -2.08 12.01 15.91
CA GLU A 83 -0.68 12.35 16.20
C GLU A 83 0.06 11.17 16.84
N MET A 84 -0.61 10.47 17.78
CA MET A 84 -0.03 9.27 18.39
C MET A 84 0.21 8.19 17.35
N LEU A 85 -0.75 7.99 16.42
CA LEU A 85 -0.57 7.01 15.34
C LEU A 85 0.62 7.40 14.46
N ASN A 86 0.71 8.68 14.08
CA ASN A 86 1.80 9.18 13.24
C ASN A 86 3.17 8.98 13.92
N ALA A 87 3.26 9.29 15.22
CA ALA A 87 4.50 9.07 15.98
C ALA A 87 4.90 7.59 16.02
N ARG A 88 3.93 6.69 16.26
CA ARG A 88 4.20 5.25 16.27
C ARG A 88 4.52 4.72 14.88
N ALA A 89 3.84 5.23 13.86
CA ALA A 89 4.10 4.88 12.45
C ALA A 89 5.53 5.29 12.04
N TYR A 90 5.96 6.47 12.48
CA TYR A 90 7.33 6.96 12.23
C TYR A 90 8.37 6.02 12.86
N GLN A 91 8.19 5.67 14.13
CA GLN A 91 9.11 4.74 14.83
C GLN A 91 9.12 3.37 14.12
N PHE A 92 7.96 2.84 13.78
CA PHE A 92 7.85 1.56 13.09
C PHE A 92 8.56 1.59 11.73
N ALA A 93 8.37 2.66 10.97
CA ALA A 93 8.98 2.83 9.65
C ALA A 93 10.51 2.92 9.72
N THR A 94 11.05 3.55 10.75
CA THR A 94 12.49 3.80 10.87
C THR A 94 13.24 2.71 11.64
N GLU A 95 12.58 2.01 12.56
CA GLU A 95 13.24 1.03 13.43
C GLU A 95 12.93 -0.43 13.09
N ILE A 96 11.70 -0.71 12.62
CA ILE A 96 11.23 -2.08 12.42
C ILE A 96 11.29 -2.47 10.95
N ILE A 97 10.73 -1.64 10.05
CA ILE A 97 10.67 -1.96 8.62
C ILE A 97 12.05 -2.26 8.03
N PRO A 98 13.14 -1.51 8.35
CA PRO A 98 14.45 -1.81 7.76
C PRO A 98 14.94 -3.24 8.01
N LYS A 99 14.55 -3.85 9.13
CA LYS A 99 14.93 -5.23 9.49
C LYS A 99 14.19 -6.29 8.69
N LEU A 100 13.14 -5.87 7.96
CA LEU A 100 12.27 -6.77 7.20
C LEU A 100 12.53 -6.70 5.69
N ILE A 101 13.35 -5.75 5.25
CA ILE A 101 13.56 -5.48 3.82
C ILE A 101 14.40 -6.59 3.19
N ARG A 102 13.95 -7.09 2.04
CA ARG A 102 14.72 -8.02 1.23
C ARG A 102 15.89 -7.28 0.56
N PRO A 103 17.14 -7.72 0.72
CA PRO A 103 18.28 -7.03 0.11
C PRO A 103 18.15 -6.86 -1.41
N GLU A 104 17.65 -7.89 -2.10
CA GLU A 104 17.50 -7.84 -3.56
C GLU A 104 16.41 -6.85 -4.00
N ALA A 105 15.34 -6.69 -3.20
CA ALA A 105 14.35 -5.65 -3.43
C ALA A 105 14.98 -4.26 -3.34
N LEU A 106 15.77 -4.03 -2.29
CA LEU A 106 16.43 -2.74 -2.08
C LEU A 106 17.40 -2.41 -3.22
N LYS A 107 18.17 -3.40 -3.68
CA LYS A 107 19.07 -3.24 -4.85
C LYS A 107 18.26 -2.84 -6.09
N THR A 108 17.13 -3.52 -6.32
CA THR A 108 16.28 -3.25 -7.49
C THR A 108 15.66 -1.85 -7.40
N LEU A 109 15.15 -1.46 -6.24
CA LEU A 109 14.62 -0.11 -6.02
C LEU A 109 15.67 0.95 -6.37
N LYS A 110 16.88 0.81 -5.84
CA LYS A 110 17.99 1.76 -6.11
C LYS A 110 18.33 1.80 -7.60
N LYS A 111 18.42 0.64 -8.24
CA LYS A 111 18.75 0.53 -9.67
C LYS A 111 17.69 1.17 -10.55
N LYS A 112 16.41 1.04 -10.18
CA LYS A 112 15.27 1.53 -10.98
C LYS A 112 14.90 2.97 -10.65
N ASN A 113 15.38 3.54 -9.56
CA ASN A 113 15.03 4.90 -9.14
C ASN A 113 15.88 5.94 -9.90
N VAL A 114 15.77 5.90 -11.22
CA VAL A 114 16.51 6.78 -12.15
C VAL A 114 15.56 7.21 -13.27
N ALA A 115 15.78 8.44 -13.78
CA ALA A 115 14.97 8.93 -14.90
C ALA A 115 15.05 7.98 -16.11
N PRO A 116 13.98 7.79 -16.87
CA PRO A 116 12.71 8.52 -16.80
C PRO A 116 11.68 7.91 -15.84
N TYR A 117 12.05 6.86 -15.11
CA TYR A 117 11.12 6.08 -14.31
C TYR A 117 10.70 6.80 -13.03
N LYS A 118 9.46 6.58 -12.63
CA LYS A 118 8.92 6.97 -11.33
C LYS A 118 8.52 5.72 -10.57
N LEU A 119 9.09 5.54 -9.39
CA LEU A 119 8.78 4.38 -8.53
C LEU A 119 7.56 4.68 -7.67
N TYR A 120 6.65 3.73 -7.61
CA TYR A 120 5.42 3.79 -6.80
C TYR A 120 5.38 2.57 -5.88
N ILE A 121 5.18 2.80 -4.58
CA ILE A 121 4.81 1.73 -3.65
C ILE A 121 3.29 1.62 -3.70
N VAL A 122 2.76 0.43 -4.00
CA VAL A 122 1.30 0.20 -4.15
C VAL A 122 0.91 -0.93 -3.20
N SER A 123 0.32 -0.60 -2.05
CA SER A 123 0.18 -1.58 -0.96
C SER A 123 -1.17 -1.50 -0.25
N ALA A 124 -1.66 -2.65 0.20
CA ALA A 124 -2.80 -2.74 1.10
C ALA A 124 -2.48 -2.27 2.53
N SER A 125 -1.22 -2.07 2.85
CA SER A 125 -0.79 -1.51 4.13
C SER A 125 -1.14 -0.02 4.22
N ILE A 126 -1.04 0.58 5.43
CA ILE A 126 -1.49 1.96 5.61
C ILE A 126 -0.39 2.96 5.26
N ASN A 127 -0.83 4.07 4.68
CA ASN A 127 0.09 5.13 4.23
C ASN A 127 0.93 5.72 5.37
N HIS A 128 0.43 5.77 6.60
CA HIS A 128 1.09 6.43 7.74
C HIS A 128 2.56 6.02 7.90
N TYR A 129 2.87 4.72 7.82
CA TYR A 129 4.27 4.28 7.91
C TYR A 129 4.92 4.08 6.54
N LEU A 130 4.13 3.79 5.50
CA LEU A 130 4.70 3.58 4.16
C LEU A 130 5.28 4.89 3.59
N ASP A 131 4.58 6.02 3.78
CA ASP A 131 5.07 7.33 3.34
C ASP A 131 6.42 7.66 4.00
N VAL A 132 6.53 7.39 5.31
CA VAL A 132 7.78 7.63 6.05
C VAL A 132 8.89 6.76 5.49
N TRP A 133 8.65 5.45 5.37
CA TRP A 133 9.68 4.52 4.87
C TRP A 133 10.08 4.85 3.43
N ALA A 134 9.11 5.10 2.55
CA ALA A 134 9.37 5.39 1.14
C ALA A 134 10.27 6.62 0.99
N LYS A 135 10.01 7.67 1.78
CA LYS A 135 10.84 8.89 1.79
C LYS A 135 12.29 8.57 2.16
N THR A 136 12.54 7.63 3.05
CA THR A 136 13.93 7.24 3.38
C THR A 136 14.64 6.56 2.21
N GLN A 137 13.89 6.09 1.21
CA GLN A 137 14.44 5.44 0.02
C GLN A 137 14.46 6.29 -1.24
N UNK A 138 13.80 7.54 -1.11
CA UNK A 138 13.73 8.31 -2.05
C UNK A 138 12.73 8.22 -2.89
N ILE A 139 11.81 7.43 -2.46
CA ILE A 139 10.60 7.20 -3.24
C ILE A 139 9.52 8.15 -2.75
N ASN A 140 8.97 8.96 -3.64
CA ASN A 140 8.02 10.01 -3.28
C ASN A 140 6.56 9.66 -3.59
N HIS A 141 6.29 8.47 -4.14
CA HIS A 141 4.95 8.09 -4.58
C HIS A 141 4.51 6.81 -3.84
N VAL A 142 3.49 6.95 -2.99
CA VAL A 142 2.90 5.83 -2.24
C VAL A 142 1.40 5.83 -2.49
N ILE A 143 0.88 4.72 -3.01
CA ILE A 143 -0.54 4.46 -3.20
C ILE A 143 -0.90 3.34 -2.22
N ALA A 144 -1.57 3.70 -1.13
CA ALA A 144 -1.77 2.79 -0.01
C ALA A 144 -3.22 2.86 0.50
N THR A 145 -3.50 2.09 1.55
CA THR A 145 -4.79 2.17 2.23
C THR A 145 -4.75 3.34 3.21
N ASN A 146 -5.74 4.22 3.09
CA ASN A 146 -5.84 5.42 3.93
C ASN A 146 -6.87 5.20 5.03
N LEU A 147 -6.58 5.70 6.23
CA LEU A 147 -7.52 5.70 7.36
C LEU A 147 -8.26 7.05 7.40
N GLN A 148 -9.54 7.00 7.74
CA GLN A 148 -10.34 8.22 7.85
C GLN A 148 -10.10 8.91 9.20
N VAL A 149 -9.87 10.22 9.14
CA VAL A 149 -9.64 11.06 10.32
C VAL A 149 -10.70 12.15 10.37
N GLU A 150 -11.24 12.42 11.55
CA GLU A 150 -12.14 13.54 11.84
C GLU A 150 -11.69 14.18 13.15
N ASP A 151 -11.52 15.50 13.14
CA ASP A 151 -11.12 16.30 14.32
C ASP A 151 -9.89 15.75 15.05
N GLY A 152 -8.91 15.20 14.29
CA GLY A 152 -7.65 14.66 14.85
C GLY A 152 -7.75 13.25 15.44
N TYR A 153 -8.88 12.56 15.22
CA TYR A 153 -9.08 11.19 15.70
C TYR A 153 -9.48 10.29 14.55
N LEU A 154 -9.02 9.06 14.58
CA LEU A 154 -9.39 8.06 13.60
C LEU A 154 -10.83 7.59 13.84
N THR A 155 -11.65 7.58 12.77
CA THR A 155 -13.05 7.14 12.86
C THR A 155 -13.16 5.62 13.00
N GLY A 156 -12.12 4.89 12.61
CA GLY A 156 -12.14 3.43 12.50
C GLY A 156 -12.59 2.96 11.13
N GLU A 157 -12.71 3.87 10.17
CA GLU A 157 -13.10 3.57 8.79
C GLU A 157 -11.92 3.81 7.84
N LEU A 158 -12.04 3.27 6.62
CA LEU A 158 -11.09 3.56 5.55
C LEU A 158 -11.50 4.85 4.83
N SER A 159 -10.52 5.65 4.45
CA SER A 159 -10.73 6.77 3.53
C SER A 159 -10.55 6.24 2.10
N GLY A 160 -11.68 5.85 1.50
CA GLY A 160 -11.69 5.23 0.19
C GLY A 160 -11.44 3.72 0.22
N PRO A 161 -11.31 3.08 -0.95
CA PRO A 161 -11.20 1.61 -1.01
C PRO A 161 -9.86 1.10 -0.49
N ASN A 162 -9.88 -0.15 -0.01
CA ASN A 162 -8.67 -0.90 0.34
C ASN A 162 -7.79 -1.07 -0.91
N CYS A 163 -6.49 -0.86 -0.77
CA CYS A 163 -5.51 -0.99 -1.86
C CYS A 163 -5.09 -2.45 -2.06
N TRP A 164 -6.07 -3.33 -2.36
CA TRP A 164 -5.89 -4.76 -2.54
C TRP A 164 -6.67 -5.27 -3.75
N GLY A 165 -6.08 -6.18 -4.52
CA GLY A 165 -6.72 -6.75 -5.70
C GLY A 165 -7.02 -5.66 -6.73
N PRO A 166 -8.26 -5.63 -7.28
CA PRO A 166 -8.65 -4.57 -8.22
C PRO A 166 -8.47 -3.16 -7.64
N GLY A 167 -8.53 -3.01 -6.30
CA GLY A 167 -8.31 -1.73 -5.64
C GLY A 167 -6.95 -1.11 -5.92
N LYS A 168 -5.92 -1.93 -6.19
CA LYS A 168 -4.58 -1.41 -6.55
C LYS A 168 -4.63 -0.63 -7.87
N ILE A 169 -5.15 -1.25 -8.93
CA ILE A 169 -5.26 -0.61 -10.24
C ILE A 169 -6.24 0.58 -10.19
N ASN A 170 -7.35 0.43 -9.48
CA ASN A 170 -8.33 1.52 -9.36
C ASN A 170 -7.70 2.75 -8.69
N LYS A 171 -6.90 2.55 -7.64
CA LYS A 171 -6.19 3.66 -6.97
C LYS A 171 -5.12 4.28 -7.86
N ILE A 172 -4.34 3.45 -8.59
CA ILE A 172 -3.36 3.96 -9.57
C ILE A 172 -4.07 4.84 -10.59
N THR A 173 -5.16 4.35 -11.18
CA THR A 173 -5.92 5.07 -12.20
C THR A 173 -6.49 6.38 -11.64
N ALA A 174 -7.02 6.36 -10.42
CA ALA A 174 -7.56 7.55 -9.76
C ALA A 174 -6.45 8.58 -9.48
N GLU A 175 -5.30 8.15 -8.97
CA GLU A 175 -4.14 9.00 -8.71
C GLU A 175 -3.63 9.66 -9.99
N MET A 176 -3.69 8.92 -11.10
CA MET A 176 -3.18 9.33 -12.40
C MET A 176 -4.25 9.93 -13.31
N ALA A 177 -5.44 10.27 -12.79
CA ALA A 177 -6.60 10.69 -13.60
C ALA A 177 -6.30 11.88 -14.53
N LEU A 178 -5.40 12.79 -14.12
CA LEU A 178 -5.07 14.00 -14.87
C LEU A 178 -3.69 13.95 -15.55
N THR A 179 -3.01 12.79 -15.47
CA THR A 179 -1.65 12.66 -16.00
C THR A 179 -1.52 11.32 -16.74
N PRO A 180 -1.18 11.34 -18.02
CA PRO A 180 -0.99 10.08 -18.73
C PRO A 180 0.17 9.28 -18.11
N PHE A 181 -0.01 7.96 -18.01
CA PHE A 181 1.02 7.07 -17.47
C PHE A 181 1.08 5.76 -18.23
N GLU A 182 2.22 5.12 -18.15
CA GLU A 182 2.44 3.75 -18.63
C GLU A 182 2.99 2.93 -17.46
N LEU A 183 2.31 1.86 -17.09
CA LEU A 183 2.79 0.94 -16.06
C LEU A 183 3.80 0.00 -16.73
N VAL A 184 5.07 0.40 -16.68
CA VAL A 184 6.17 -0.29 -17.40
C VAL A 184 6.50 -1.60 -16.71
N GLU A 185 6.63 -1.57 -15.38
CA GLU A 185 6.93 -2.77 -14.61
C GLU A 185 6.06 -2.82 -13.36
N ALA A 186 5.70 -4.05 -12.94
CA ALA A 186 5.04 -4.27 -11.66
C ALA A 186 5.63 -5.48 -10.95
N TYR A 187 5.78 -5.35 -9.63
CA TYR A 187 6.38 -6.35 -8.75
C TYR A 187 5.36 -6.71 -7.66
N GLY A 188 5.10 -8.01 -7.47
CA GLY A 188 4.12 -8.46 -6.49
C GLY A 188 4.31 -9.91 -6.09
N ASP A 189 3.58 -10.38 -5.07
CA ASP A 189 3.78 -11.74 -4.56
C ASP A 189 2.51 -12.51 -4.22
N THR A 190 1.34 -11.84 -4.23
CA THR A 190 0.10 -12.47 -3.82
C THR A 190 -1.02 -12.32 -4.85
N ARG A 191 -2.16 -12.96 -4.59
CA ARG A 191 -3.41 -12.77 -5.36
C ARG A 191 -3.83 -11.29 -5.40
N GLY A 192 -3.50 -10.53 -4.36
CA GLY A 192 -3.84 -9.10 -4.27
C GLY A 192 -3.11 -8.20 -5.27
N ASP A 193 -2.11 -8.76 -5.98
CA ASP A 193 -1.32 -8.00 -6.95
C ASP A 193 -1.68 -8.34 -8.40
N ARG A 194 -2.53 -9.34 -8.59
CA ARG A 194 -2.80 -9.92 -9.90
C ARG A 194 -3.19 -8.86 -10.94
N GLU A 195 -4.12 -8.01 -10.61
CA GLU A 195 -4.63 -7.01 -11.54
C GLU A 195 -3.55 -5.98 -11.89
N MET A 196 -2.75 -5.57 -10.90
CA MET A 196 -1.61 -4.67 -11.11
C MET A 196 -0.54 -5.32 -11.99
N LEU A 197 -0.22 -6.58 -11.71
CA LEU A 197 0.76 -7.34 -12.51
C LEU A 197 0.29 -7.50 -13.96
N HIS A 198 -1.02 -7.80 -14.17
CA HIS A 198 -1.56 -7.96 -15.53
C HIS A 198 -1.59 -6.64 -16.31
N ALA A 199 -1.70 -5.51 -15.65
CA ALA A 199 -1.76 -4.19 -16.30
C ALA A 199 -0.38 -3.70 -16.74
N ALA A 200 0.69 -4.28 -16.21
CA ALA A 200 2.06 -3.84 -16.51
C ALA A 200 2.58 -4.45 -17.81
N GLN A 201 3.46 -3.70 -18.50
CA GLN A 201 4.16 -4.19 -19.69
C GLN A 201 5.07 -5.39 -19.35
N ALA A 202 5.70 -5.34 -18.16
CA ALA A 202 6.50 -6.45 -17.63
C ALA A 202 6.13 -6.69 -16.18
N SER A 203 5.89 -7.95 -15.81
CA SER A 203 5.45 -8.29 -14.46
C SER A 203 6.38 -9.31 -13.81
N TYR A 204 6.60 -9.13 -12.51
CA TYR A 204 7.54 -9.93 -11.72
C TYR A 204 6.82 -10.47 -10.48
N TYR A 205 6.50 -11.76 -10.51
CA TYR A 205 5.81 -12.43 -9.42
C TYR A 205 6.83 -13.11 -8.50
N LYS A 206 6.82 -12.74 -7.22
CA LYS A 206 7.74 -13.23 -6.18
C LYS A 206 9.22 -13.06 -6.54
N PRO A 207 9.63 -11.88 -7.09
CA PRO A 207 10.93 -11.74 -7.75
C PRO A 207 12.14 -11.77 -6.81
N PHE A 208 11.94 -11.49 -5.52
CA PHE A 208 13.04 -11.31 -4.55
C PHE A 208 13.15 -12.45 -3.56
N ARG A 209 12.56 -13.60 -3.88
CA ARG A 209 12.66 -14.81 -3.04
C ARG A 209 13.78 -15.68 -3.59
N LEU A 210 14.78 -15.94 -2.72
CA LEU A 210 15.87 -16.88 -2.99
C LEU A 210 15.40 -18.30 -2.68
#